data_3d30167b4360299eb733c73778d2619d
#
_entry.id   3d30167b4360299eb733c73778d2619d
#
_cell.length_a   1.000
_cell.length_b   1.000
_cell.length_c   1.000
_cell.angle_alpha   90.00
_cell.angle_beta   90.00
_cell.angle_gamma   90.00
#
_symmetry.space_group_name_H-M   'P 1'
#
loop_
_entity.id
_entity.type
_entity.pdbx_description
1 polymer ?
#
loop_
_entity_poly.entity_id
_entity_poly.type
_entity_poly.pdbx_seq_one_letter_code
_entity_poly.pdbx_strand_id
1 'polypeptide(L)'
;SEASEPKPIHLYGVTKLFGEDLGRFYAATSDLSVINLRISNTGPIDAPQPGRGQANWQSYRDLQQLTIKIIEAPASLKFDIFWATSDNKKKFRDNAHAKEVLGYAPQDGAD
;
A
#
# COMPACT_ATOMS: atom_id res chain seq x y z
N SER A 1 -0.80 7.32 -8.72
CA SER A 1 -0.10 6.03 -8.60
C SER A 1 1.17 6.18 -7.77
N GLU A 2 1.83 5.08 -7.48
CA GLU A 2 3.10 5.09 -6.77
C GLU A 2 4.21 5.80 -7.56
N ALA A 3 4.08 5.86 -8.87
CA ALA A 3 5.03 6.54 -9.76
C ALA A 3 4.89 8.06 -9.73
N SER A 4 3.82 8.59 -9.16
CA SER A 4 3.60 10.03 -9.08
C SER A 4 4.59 10.66 -8.10
N GLU A 5 5.06 11.87 -8.41
CA GLU A 5 5.96 12.60 -7.53
C GLU A 5 5.28 12.92 -6.20
N PRO A 6 5.88 12.54 -5.05
CA PRO A 6 5.32 12.86 -3.75
C PRO A 6 5.34 14.36 -3.48
N LYS A 7 4.21 14.90 -3.02
CA LYS A 7 4.07 16.31 -2.64
C LYS A 7 3.43 16.41 -1.26
N PRO A 8 4.20 16.13 -0.19
CA PRO A 8 3.63 16.18 1.16
C PRO A 8 3.37 17.64 1.57
N ILE A 9 2.19 17.87 2.13
CA ILE A 9 1.79 19.20 2.63
C ILE A 9 1.72 19.25 4.15
N HIS A 10 2.04 18.16 4.83
CA HIS A 10 2.07 18.05 6.29
C HIS A 10 3.36 17.38 6.75
N LEU A 11 3.84 17.76 7.94
CA LEU A 11 5.06 17.19 8.52
C LEU A 11 4.97 15.67 8.64
N TYR A 12 3.80 15.14 8.99
CA TYR A 12 3.58 13.70 9.05
C TYR A 12 3.90 13.02 7.71
N GLY A 13 3.42 13.60 6.60
CA GLY A 13 3.73 13.08 5.25
C GLY A 13 5.23 13.09 4.96
N VAL A 14 5.94 14.14 5.38
CA VAL A 14 7.40 14.22 5.23
C VAL A 14 8.07 13.07 5.98
N THR A 15 7.65 12.76 7.21
CA THR A 15 8.23 11.66 7.99
C THR A 15 7.99 10.30 7.31
N LYS A 16 6.83 10.10 6.68
CA LYS A 16 6.54 8.87 5.95
C LYS A 16 7.41 8.72 4.70
N LEU A 17 7.62 9.80 3.97
CA LEU A 17 8.54 9.79 2.82
C LEU A 17 9.98 9.52 3.25
N PHE A 18 10.40 10.07 4.38
CA PHE A 18 11.71 9.76 4.95
C PHE A 18 11.86 8.27 5.20
N GLY A 19 10.83 7.62 5.75
CA GLY A 19 10.84 6.19 5.99
C GLY A 19 10.98 5.38 4.68
N GLU A 20 10.28 5.78 3.62
CA GLU A 20 10.40 5.13 2.32
C GLU A 20 11.81 5.28 1.75
N ASP A 21 12.38 6.48 1.82
CA ASP A 21 13.73 6.74 1.33
C ASP A 21 14.79 5.98 2.14
N LEU A 22 14.59 5.89 3.45
CA LEU A 22 15.48 5.11 4.31
C LEU A 22 15.43 3.62 3.94
N GLY A 23 14.24 3.10 3.67
CA GLY A 23 14.07 1.74 3.17
C GLY A 23 14.78 1.50 1.85
N ARG A 24 14.68 2.46 0.93
CA ARG A 24 15.38 2.41 -0.36
C ARG A 24 16.90 2.35 -0.16
N PHE A 25 17.42 3.15 0.76
CA PHE A 25 18.85 3.15 1.09
C PHE A 25 19.29 1.78 1.59
N TYR A 26 18.58 1.19 2.53
CA TYR A 26 18.94 -0.12 3.07
C TYR A 26 18.79 -1.24 2.05
N ALA A 27 17.79 -1.21 1.20
CA ALA A 27 17.66 -2.19 0.13
C ALA A 27 18.80 -2.11 -0.88
N ALA A 28 19.32 -0.91 -1.12
CA ALA A 28 20.43 -0.68 -2.06
C ALA A 28 21.80 -1.05 -1.47
N THR A 29 21.97 -0.94 -0.14
CA THR A 29 23.28 -1.06 0.51
C THR A 29 23.44 -2.31 1.38
N SER A 30 22.41 -3.16 1.46
CA SER A 30 22.44 -4.37 2.27
C SER A 30 21.64 -5.49 1.58
N ASP A 31 21.59 -6.65 2.22
CA ASP A 31 20.82 -7.79 1.72
C ASP A 31 19.33 -7.72 2.07
N LEU A 32 18.89 -6.64 2.75
CA LEU A 32 17.48 -6.46 3.11
C LEU A 32 16.63 -6.22 1.87
N SER A 33 15.48 -6.87 1.84
CA SER A 33 14.38 -6.49 0.97
C SER A 33 13.43 -5.60 1.77
N VAL A 34 13.08 -4.43 1.25
CA VAL A 34 12.21 -3.48 1.94
C VAL A 34 11.01 -3.16 1.06
N ILE A 35 9.85 -3.58 1.51
CA ILE A 35 8.60 -3.34 0.81
C ILE A 35 7.74 -2.42 1.67
N ASN A 36 7.35 -1.30 1.09
CA ASN A 36 6.56 -0.28 1.78
C ASN A 36 5.09 -0.39 1.39
N LEU A 37 4.22 -0.32 2.37
CA LEU A 37 2.79 -0.25 2.15
C LEU A 37 2.28 1.14 2.48
N ARG A 38 1.66 1.78 1.52
CA ARG A 38 0.86 2.98 1.74
C ARG A 38 -0.55 2.53 2.05
N ILE A 39 -0.81 2.29 3.34
CA ILE A 39 -2.07 1.73 3.79
C ILE A 39 -3.15 2.79 3.71
N SER A 40 -4.25 2.43 3.07
CA SER A 40 -5.45 3.24 3.03
C SER A 40 -6.22 3.14 4.35
N ASN A 41 -7.50 3.41 4.34
CA ASN A 41 -8.27 3.51 5.57
C ASN A 41 -8.65 2.14 6.12
N THR A 42 -8.02 1.73 7.22
CA THR A 42 -8.43 0.60 8.04
C THR A 42 -8.85 1.15 9.40
N GLY A 43 -10.10 0.97 9.75
CA GLY A 43 -10.62 1.47 11.02
C GLY A 43 -10.81 0.37 12.05
N PRO A 44 -11.32 0.71 13.24
CA PRO A 44 -11.65 -0.28 14.26
C PRO A 44 -12.81 -1.19 13.86
N ILE A 45 -13.52 -0.85 12.78
CA ILE A 45 -14.62 -1.65 12.22
C ILE A 45 -14.20 -2.03 10.79
N ASP A 46 -14.32 -3.31 10.45
CA ASP A 46 -13.99 -3.80 9.10
C ASP A 46 -15.11 -3.52 8.11
N ALA A 47 -15.34 -2.24 7.86
CA ALA A 47 -16.39 -1.78 6.94
C ALA A 47 -16.02 -0.41 6.37
N PRO A 48 -16.46 -0.09 5.13
CA PRO A 48 -16.24 1.24 4.58
C PRO A 48 -16.95 2.31 5.41
N GLN A 49 -16.24 3.39 5.66
CA GLN A 49 -16.81 4.54 6.35
C GLN A 49 -17.32 5.57 5.33
N PRO A 50 -18.33 6.40 5.67
CA PRO A 50 -18.89 7.40 4.75
C PRO A 50 -17.84 8.39 4.21
N GLY A 51 -18.09 8.92 3.02
CA GLY A 51 -17.24 9.95 2.42
C GLY A 51 -15.93 9.38 1.89
N ARG A 52 -14.81 9.97 2.28
CA ARG A 52 -13.48 9.53 1.83
C ARG A 52 -13.17 8.09 2.23
N GLY A 53 -13.78 7.60 3.29
CA GLY A 53 -13.61 6.23 3.74
C GLY A 53 -14.07 5.21 2.72
N GLN A 54 -15.08 5.53 1.90
CA GLN A 54 -15.53 4.63 0.83
C GLN A 54 -14.50 4.51 -0.29
N ALA A 55 -13.85 5.61 -0.64
CA ALA A 55 -12.86 5.62 -1.72
C ALA A 55 -11.51 5.00 -1.33
N ASN A 56 -11.24 4.95 -0.03
CA ASN A 56 -9.94 4.54 0.51
C ASN A 56 -10.03 3.34 1.44
N TRP A 57 -11.11 2.58 1.41
CA TRP A 57 -11.27 1.45 2.32
C TRP A 57 -10.30 0.34 2.00
N GLN A 58 -9.70 -0.21 3.05
CA GLN A 58 -8.88 -1.41 3.03
C GLN A 58 -9.49 -2.40 4.03
N SER A 59 -10.06 -3.50 3.54
CA SER A 59 -10.60 -4.52 4.44
C SER A 59 -9.49 -5.28 5.14
N TYR A 60 -9.81 -5.89 6.27
CA TYR A 60 -8.83 -6.66 7.04
C TYR A 60 -8.30 -7.85 6.24
N ARG A 61 -9.18 -8.63 5.60
CA ARG A 61 -8.73 -9.80 4.85
C ARG A 61 -7.92 -9.42 3.62
N ASP A 62 -8.22 -8.31 2.95
CA ASP A 62 -7.45 -7.85 1.80
C ASP A 62 -6.05 -7.38 2.23
N LEU A 63 -5.95 -6.71 3.39
CA LEU A 63 -4.66 -6.32 3.94
C LEU A 63 -3.84 -7.56 4.35
N GLN A 64 -4.48 -8.56 4.95
CA GLN A 64 -3.82 -9.83 5.27
C GLN A 64 -3.31 -10.52 4.03
N GLN A 65 -4.11 -10.60 2.97
CA GLN A 65 -3.70 -11.19 1.70
C GLN A 65 -2.48 -10.47 1.13
N LEU A 66 -2.54 -9.13 1.07
CA LEU A 66 -1.44 -8.34 0.52
C LEU A 66 -0.15 -8.54 1.32
N THR A 67 -0.25 -8.56 2.64
CA THR A 67 0.90 -8.81 3.53
C THR A 67 1.52 -10.19 3.27
N ILE A 68 0.71 -11.21 3.15
CA ILE A 68 1.17 -12.57 2.84
C ILE A 68 1.86 -12.61 1.47
N LYS A 69 1.27 -11.97 0.47
CA LYS A 69 1.86 -11.89 -0.87
C LYS A 69 3.24 -11.22 -0.85
N ILE A 70 3.42 -10.20 -0.03
CA ILE A 70 4.69 -9.53 0.14
C ILE A 70 5.71 -10.45 0.81
N ILE A 71 5.32 -11.14 1.88
CA ILE A 71 6.22 -12.06 2.59
C ILE A 71 6.66 -13.21 1.68
N GLU A 72 5.78 -13.69 0.81
CA GLU A 72 6.05 -14.79 -0.11
C GLU A 72 6.69 -14.31 -1.43
N ALA A 73 6.89 -13.01 -1.63
CA ALA A 73 7.48 -12.48 -2.85
C ALA A 73 8.93 -12.97 -3.01
N PRO A 74 9.41 -13.11 -4.27
CA PRO A 74 10.78 -13.58 -4.49
C PRO A 74 11.81 -12.58 -3.94
N ALA A 75 12.96 -13.09 -3.52
CA ALA A 75 14.05 -12.28 -2.99
C ALA A 75 14.59 -11.24 -4.00
N SER A 76 14.32 -11.44 -5.29
CA SER A 76 14.65 -10.47 -6.34
C SER A 76 13.85 -9.16 -6.23
N LEU A 77 12.70 -9.19 -5.55
CA LEU A 77 11.94 -7.97 -5.24
C LEU A 77 12.60 -7.29 -4.03
N LYS A 78 13.59 -6.46 -4.28
CA LYS A 78 14.43 -5.84 -3.23
C LYS A 78 13.79 -4.61 -2.61
N PHE A 79 13.11 -3.80 -3.41
CA PHE A 79 12.44 -2.59 -2.94
C PHE A 79 11.20 -2.33 -3.78
N ASP A 80 10.11 -2.00 -3.13
CA ASP A 80 8.92 -1.50 -3.83
C ASP A 80 8.01 -0.73 -2.87
N ILE A 81 7.03 -0.06 -3.44
CA ILE A 81 5.99 0.68 -2.73
C ILE A 81 4.65 0.28 -3.35
N PHE A 82 3.70 -0.12 -2.49
CA PHE A 82 2.37 -0.51 -2.95
C PHE A 82 1.28 0.24 -2.20
N TRP A 83 0.27 0.67 -2.94
CA TRP A 83 -0.96 1.14 -2.31
C TRP A 83 -1.77 -0.07 -1.82
N ALA A 84 -2.04 -0.09 -0.50
CA ALA A 84 -2.87 -1.11 0.13
C ALA A 84 -4.30 -0.60 0.22
N THR A 85 -5.14 -1.02 -0.71
CA THR A 85 -6.55 -0.64 -0.76
C THR A 85 -7.37 -1.77 -1.37
N SER A 86 -8.62 -1.92 -0.93
CA SER A 86 -9.58 -2.85 -1.52
C SER A 86 -10.09 -2.32 -2.87
N ASP A 87 -10.87 -3.11 -3.60
CA ASP A 87 -11.38 -2.72 -4.92
C ASP A 87 -12.62 -1.83 -4.81
N ASN A 88 -12.43 -0.62 -4.31
CA ASN A 88 -13.49 0.36 -4.16
C ASN A 88 -13.91 0.93 -5.51
N LYS A 89 -15.20 1.14 -5.71
CA LYS A 89 -15.70 1.72 -6.96
C LYS A 89 -15.22 3.15 -7.20
N LYS A 90 -15.22 3.95 -6.15
CA LYS A 90 -14.70 5.33 -6.20
C LYS A 90 -13.24 5.32 -5.79
N LYS A 91 -12.37 4.94 -6.70
CA LYS A 91 -10.95 4.81 -6.38
C LYS A 91 -10.26 6.17 -6.29
N PHE A 92 -9.74 6.46 -5.13
CA PHE A 92 -8.82 7.56 -4.92
C PHE A 92 -7.37 7.12 -5.15
N ARG A 93 -7.11 5.85 -4.87
CA ARG A 93 -5.78 5.25 -4.93
C ARG A 93 -5.84 3.99 -5.76
N ASP A 94 -4.79 3.78 -6.53
CA ASP A 94 -4.73 2.71 -7.50
C ASP A 94 -3.92 1.54 -6.95
N ASN A 95 -4.53 0.37 -6.89
CA ASN A 95 -3.87 -0.86 -6.48
C ASN A 95 -3.36 -1.71 -7.64
N ALA A 96 -3.33 -1.15 -8.85
CA ALA A 96 -2.92 -1.88 -10.05
C ALA A 96 -1.48 -2.40 -9.96
N HIS A 97 -0.57 -1.63 -9.39
CA HIS A 97 0.82 -2.04 -9.21
C HIS A 97 0.93 -3.29 -8.32
N ALA A 98 0.20 -3.33 -7.22
CA ALA A 98 0.16 -4.51 -6.36
C ALA A 98 -0.43 -5.73 -7.08
N LYS A 99 -1.46 -5.55 -7.89
CA LYS A 99 -2.04 -6.62 -8.70
C LYS A 99 -1.03 -7.16 -9.71
N GLU A 100 -0.33 -6.29 -10.39
CA GLU A 100 0.62 -6.66 -11.43
C GLU A 100 1.85 -7.36 -10.84
N VAL A 101 2.46 -6.82 -9.81
CA VAL A 101 3.72 -7.32 -9.27
C VAL A 101 3.54 -8.50 -8.33
N LEU A 102 2.51 -8.48 -7.49
CA LEU A 102 2.30 -9.46 -6.42
C LEU A 102 1.16 -10.44 -6.71
N GLY A 103 0.35 -10.20 -7.71
CA GLY A 103 -0.88 -10.96 -7.91
C GLY A 103 -1.93 -10.66 -6.84
N TYR A 104 -1.92 -9.45 -6.27
CA TYR A 104 -2.91 -9.04 -5.29
C TYR A 104 -4.31 -9.12 -5.89
N ALA A 105 -5.21 -9.80 -5.19
CA ALA A 105 -6.58 -10.03 -5.64
C ALA A 105 -7.56 -9.68 -4.52
N PRO A 106 -7.84 -8.38 -4.30
CA PRO A 106 -8.74 -7.97 -3.24
C PRO A 106 -10.14 -8.54 -3.44
N GLN A 107 -10.75 -9.00 -2.36
CA GLN A 107 -12.06 -9.63 -2.36
C GLN A 107 -13.16 -8.65 -1.94
N ASP A 108 -12.79 -7.51 -1.39
CA ASP A 108 -13.74 -6.52 -0.89
C ASP A 108 -13.64 -5.23 -1.68
N GLY A 109 -14.67 -4.42 -1.58
CA GLY A 109 -14.73 -3.12 -2.20
C GLY A 109 -15.92 -2.34 -1.72
N ALA A 110 -15.75 -1.03 -1.50
CA ALA A 110 -16.85 -0.13 -1.17
C ALA A 110 -17.58 0.33 -2.43
N ASP A 111 -18.87 0.54 -2.30
CA ASP A 111 -19.73 1.02 -3.40
C ASP A 111 -19.51 2.50 -3.75
#